data_e26240f64105dc22e2d03ab544192a15
#
_entry.id   e26240f64105dc22e2d03ab544192a15
#
_cell.length_a   1.000
_cell.length_b   1.000
_cell.length_c   1.000
_cell.angle_alpha   90.00
_cell.angle_beta   90.00
_cell.angle_gamma   90.00
#
_symmetry.space_group_name_H-M   'P 1'
#
loop_
_entity.id
_entity.type
_entity.pdbx_description
1 polymer ?
#
loop_
_entity_poly.entity_id
_entity_poly.type
_entity_poly.pdbx_seq_one_letter_code
_entity_poly.pdbx_strand_id
1 'polypeptide(L)'
;SILSFALIRVDVISPMVSAGVAVTTVCVNLTILMDCVMTFFGSTANDACFNAWLTDSTDDTNRGAAEGINAMMPMMAILVVFGGFMFFDLEKAASWVTIFTIIGVVVILIGIVGFWLIREPKVPPSPAGSYWGSILYGFRPSVIRRHKVLYLTLLAFAGFGISIQVFMPYLILYYEKSLGMTNYVLVMAPAIVLAAVFT
;
A
#
# COMPACT_ATOMS: atom_id res chain seq x y z
N SER A 1 -2.58 -0.43 13.09
CA SER A 1 -1.33 0.24 12.64
C SER A 1 -1.55 1.69 12.23
N ILE A 2 -2.50 2.03 11.32
CA ILE A 2 -2.73 3.43 10.89
C ILE A 2 -3.07 4.36 12.09
N LEU A 3 -3.92 3.94 13.01
CA LEU A 3 -4.23 4.70 14.23
C LEU A 3 -3.02 4.89 15.15
N SER A 4 -2.03 3.99 15.09
CA SER A 4 -0.81 4.14 15.89
C SER A 4 0.01 5.37 15.49
N PHE A 5 -0.01 5.76 14.21
CA PHE A 5 0.66 6.99 13.76
C PHE A 5 0.08 8.26 14.37
N ALA A 6 -1.22 8.27 14.64
CA ALA A 6 -1.86 9.38 15.35
C ALA A 6 -1.36 9.55 16.81
N LEU A 7 -0.88 8.46 17.41
CA LEU A 7 -0.38 8.41 18.81
C LEU A 7 1.14 8.60 18.91
N ILE A 8 1.89 8.43 17.82
CA ILE A 8 3.36 8.60 17.81
C ILE A 8 3.69 10.08 17.71
N ARG A 9 3.69 10.74 18.86
CA ARG A 9 3.97 12.18 19.00
C ARG A 9 4.90 12.42 20.18
N VAL A 10 5.71 13.46 20.07
CA VAL A 10 6.68 13.83 21.11
C VAL A 10 6.00 14.10 22.45
N ASP A 11 4.86 14.78 22.45
CA ASP A 11 4.06 15.09 23.65
C ASP A 11 3.46 13.85 24.32
N VAL A 12 3.12 12.82 23.55
CA VAL A 12 2.59 11.54 24.06
C VAL A 12 3.70 10.63 24.57
N ILE A 13 4.84 10.60 23.87
CA ILE A 13 5.93 9.66 24.14
C ILE A 13 6.90 10.20 25.20
N SER A 14 7.08 11.54 25.31
CA SER A 14 8.03 12.13 26.25
C SER A 14 7.85 11.67 27.70
N PRO A 15 6.64 11.52 28.28
CA PRO A 15 6.49 11.06 29.66
C PRO A 15 6.83 9.55 29.83
N MET A 16 6.92 8.80 28.75
CA MET A 16 7.18 7.34 28.76
C MET A 16 8.67 7.01 28.57
N VAL A 17 9.48 7.99 28.19
CA VAL A 17 10.90 7.81 27.89
C VAL A 17 11.77 8.30 29.04
N SER A 18 12.75 7.49 29.44
CA SER A 18 13.69 7.81 30.52
C SER A 18 14.55 9.04 30.19
N ALA A 19 14.90 9.82 31.20
CA ALA A 19 15.79 10.96 31.07
C ALA A 19 17.14 10.54 30.46
N GLY A 20 17.53 11.22 29.36
CA GLY A 20 18.77 10.95 28.63
C GLY A 20 18.60 10.33 27.26
N VAL A 21 17.41 9.86 26.89
CA VAL A 21 17.12 9.34 25.54
C VAL A 21 16.46 10.44 24.71
N ALA A 22 16.94 10.62 23.48
CA ALA A 22 16.32 11.58 22.55
C ALA A 22 14.91 11.09 22.13
N VAL A 23 13.88 11.72 22.66
CA VAL A 23 12.46 11.37 22.40
C VAL A 23 12.17 11.34 20.89
N THR A 24 12.73 12.26 20.13
CA THR A 24 12.59 12.29 18.66
C THR A 24 13.10 11.00 18.02
N THR A 25 14.24 10.47 18.47
CA THR A 25 14.78 9.20 17.95
C THR A 25 13.84 8.04 18.26
N VAL A 26 13.24 8.01 19.43
CA VAL A 26 12.25 6.99 19.81
C VAL A 26 11.01 7.08 18.91
N CYS A 27 10.50 8.28 18.68
CA CYS A 27 9.37 8.52 17.78
C CYS A 27 9.69 8.03 16.35
N VAL A 28 10.86 8.36 15.81
CA VAL A 28 11.27 7.93 14.47
C VAL A 28 11.36 6.41 14.38
N ASN A 29 12.04 5.76 15.34
CA ASN A 29 12.17 4.30 15.35
C ASN A 29 10.80 3.62 15.49
N LEU A 30 9.91 4.15 16.30
CA LEU A 30 8.55 3.61 16.47
C LEU A 30 7.71 3.80 15.20
N THR A 31 7.86 4.92 14.51
CA THR A 31 7.23 5.17 13.21
C THR A 31 7.71 4.14 12.19
N ILE A 32 9.01 3.92 12.07
CA ILE A 32 9.59 2.93 11.15
C ILE A 32 9.08 1.53 11.48
N LEU A 33 9.06 1.15 12.76
CA LEU A 33 8.56 -0.16 13.20
C LEU A 33 7.07 -0.34 12.82
N MET A 34 6.25 0.67 13.09
CA MET A 34 4.82 0.60 12.74
C MET A 34 4.59 0.58 11.24
N ASP A 35 5.40 1.28 10.47
CA ASP A 35 5.38 1.23 9.00
C ASP A 35 5.75 -0.15 8.47
N CYS A 36 6.80 -0.77 9.00
CA CYS A 36 7.16 -2.15 8.67
C CYS A 36 6.02 -3.14 8.98
N VAL A 37 5.39 -3.02 10.15
CA VAL A 37 4.25 -3.85 10.55
C VAL A 37 3.06 -3.63 9.60
N MET A 38 2.75 -2.37 9.30
CA MET A 38 1.66 -2.02 8.39
C MET A 38 1.90 -2.56 6.99
N THR A 39 3.11 -2.39 6.46
CA THR A 39 3.50 -2.87 5.13
C THR A 39 3.44 -4.39 5.06
N PHE A 40 3.92 -5.09 6.08
CA PHE A 40 3.88 -6.55 6.14
C PHE A 40 2.43 -7.08 6.06
N PHE A 41 1.54 -6.58 6.92
CA PHE A 41 0.14 -7.02 6.91
C PHE A 41 -0.62 -6.53 5.67
N GLY A 42 -0.34 -5.31 5.21
CA GLY A 42 -0.95 -4.73 4.01
C GLY A 42 -0.57 -5.51 2.76
N SER A 43 0.70 -5.81 2.57
CA SER A 43 1.19 -6.61 1.45
C SER A 43 0.65 -8.04 1.49
N THR A 44 0.64 -8.68 2.67
CA THR A 44 0.06 -10.03 2.82
C THR A 44 -1.43 -10.05 2.46
N ALA A 45 -2.19 -9.06 2.91
CA ALA A 45 -3.62 -8.99 2.63
C ALA A 45 -3.90 -8.66 1.16
N ASN A 46 -3.22 -7.66 0.59
CA ASN A 46 -3.46 -7.18 -0.77
C ASN A 46 -2.82 -8.09 -1.82
N ASP A 47 -1.53 -8.38 -1.68
CA ASP A 47 -0.79 -9.06 -2.74
C ASP A 47 -1.03 -10.57 -2.76
N ALA A 48 -1.23 -11.19 -1.60
CA ALA A 48 -1.47 -12.63 -1.52
C ALA A 48 -2.95 -12.97 -1.42
N CYS A 49 -3.62 -12.52 -0.35
CA CYS A 49 -4.99 -12.98 -0.06
C CYS A 49 -6.01 -12.40 -1.03
N PHE A 50 -5.96 -11.10 -1.30
CA PHE A 50 -6.93 -10.44 -2.17
C PHE A 50 -6.79 -10.90 -3.62
N ASN A 51 -5.58 -10.98 -4.15
CA ASN A 51 -5.36 -11.45 -5.53
C ASN A 51 -5.73 -12.92 -5.70
N ALA A 52 -5.48 -13.78 -4.70
CA ALA A 52 -5.96 -15.15 -4.72
C ALA A 52 -7.49 -15.21 -4.72
N TRP A 53 -8.14 -14.48 -3.81
CA TRP A 53 -9.60 -14.41 -3.74
C TRP A 53 -10.21 -13.86 -5.04
N LEU A 54 -9.63 -12.82 -5.64
CA LEU A 54 -10.07 -12.26 -6.91
C LEU A 54 -9.98 -13.30 -8.03
N THR A 55 -8.88 -14.04 -8.08
CA THR A 55 -8.67 -15.11 -9.05
C THR A 55 -9.68 -16.23 -8.90
N ASP A 56 -9.96 -16.65 -7.67
CA ASP A 56 -10.88 -17.75 -7.37
C ASP A 56 -12.38 -17.35 -7.50
N SER A 57 -12.65 -16.04 -7.44
CA SER A 57 -14.02 -15.49 -7.54
C SER A 57 -14.39 -15.01 -8.93
N THR A 58 -13.46 -15.03 -9.89
CA THR A 58 -13.68 -14.55 -11.26
C THR A 58 -13.49 -15.65 -12.28
N ASP A 59 -14.30 -15.60 -13.35
CA ASP A 59 -14.21 -16.48 -14.50
C ASP A 59 -13.54 -15.78 -15.68
N ASP A 60 -13.13 -16.52 -16.70
CA ASP A 60 -12.46 -16.00 -17.90
C ASP A 60 -13.26 -14.90 -18.61
N THR A 61 -14.60 -14.86 -18.41
CA THR A 61 -15.49 -13.87 -19.04
C THR A 61 -15.52 -12.52 -18.30
N ASN A 62 -15.31 -12.49 -16.98
CA ASN A 62 -15.43 -11.29 -16.16
C ASN A 62 -14.11 -10.84 -15.52
N ARG A 63 -13.08 -11.68 -15.60
CA ARG A 63 -11.77 -11.43 -14.99
C ARG A 63 -11.14 -10.13 -15.48
N GLY A 64 -11.19 -9.86 -16.79
CA GLY A 64 -10.63 -8.63 -17.36
C GLY A 64 -11.30 -7.36 -16.79
N ALA A 65 -12.62 -7.37 -16.61
CA ALA A 65 -13.34 -6.25 -16.00
C ALA A 65 -12.99 -6.09 -14.51
N ALA A 66 -12.87 -7.18 -13.77
CA ALA A 66 -12.52 -7.16 -12.35
C ALA A 66 -11.08 -6.65 -12.15
N GLU A 67 -10.13 -7.10 -12.95
CA GLU A 67 -8.73 -6.63 -12.94
C GLU A 67 -8.64 -5.15 -13.37
N GLY A 68 -9.43 -4.71 -14.35
CA GLY A 68 -9.51 -3.31 -14.75
C GLY A 68 -9.96 -2.41 -13.60
N ILE A 69 -11.03 -2.81 -12.88
CA ILE A 69 -11.49 -2.08 -11.69
C ILE A 69 -10.40 -2.07 -10.60
N ASN A 70 -9.77 -3.20 -10.37
CA ASN A 70 -8.68 -3.32 -9.39
C ASN A 70 -7.50 -2.38 -9.72
N ALA A 71 -7.13 -2.26 -11.00
CA ALA A 71 -6.07 -1.37 -11.46
C ALA A 71 -6.40 0.13 -11.27
N MET A 72 -7.68 0.50 -11.33
CA MET A 72 -8.11 1.90 -11.10
C MET A 72 -8.13 2.28 -9.62
N MET A 73 -8.33 1.34 -8.69
CA MET A 73 -8.47 1.61 -7.26
C MET A 73 -7.30 2.40 -6.65
N PRO A 74 -6.02 2.09 -6.90
CA PRO A 74 -4.91 2.87 -6.36
C PRO A 74 -4.90 4.32 -6.83
N MET A 75 -5.27 4.57 -8.09
CA MET A 75 -5.35 5.93 -8.66
C MET A 75 -6.47 6.73 -8.00
N MET A 76 -7.64 6.11 -7.82
CA MET A 76 -8.76 6.73 -7.10
C MET A 76 -8.40 7.01 -5.63
N ALA A 77 -7.69 6.10 -4.97
CA ALA A 77 -7.24 6.30 -3.60
C ALA A 77 -6.28 7.50 -3.48
N ILE A 78 -5.34 7.65 -4.42
CA ILE A 78 -4.44 8.80 -4.48
C ILE A 78 -5.25 10.11 -4.62
N LEU A 79 -6.22 10.16 -5.51
CA LEU A 79 -7.08 11.34 -5.69
C LEU A 79 -7.85 11.70 -4.42
N VAL A 80 -8.45 10.71 -3.75
CA VAL A 80 -9.21 10.92 -2.51
C VAL A 80 -8.30 11.43 -1.40
N VAL A 81 -7.11 10.83 -1.24
CA VAL A 81 -6.16 11.22 -0.19
C VAL A 81 -5.60 12.62 -0.46
N PHE A 82 -5.10 12.90 -1.66
CA PHE A 82 -4.56 14.22 -1.97
C PHE A 82 -5.65 15.29 -2.01
N GLY A 83 -6.84 14.99 -2.55
CA GLY A 83 -7.99 15.88 -2.49
C GLY A 83 -8.44 16.16 -1.07
N GLY A 84 -8.42 15.16 -0.20
CA GLY A 84 -8.70 15.29 1.23
C GLY A 84 -7.68 16.18 1.96
N PHE A 85 -6.40 16.07 1.61
CA PHE A 85 -5.34 16.89 2.23
C PHE A 85 -5.49 18.38 1.96
N MET A 86 -6.12 18.78 0.85
CA MET A 86 -6.36 20.20 0.55
C MET A 86 -7.22 20.91 1.60
N PHE A 87 -8.00 20.18 2.38
CA PHE A 87 -8.85 20.76 3.44
C PHE A 87 -8.14 20.88 4.79
N PHE A 88 -6.91 20.41 4.91
CA PHE A 88 -6.15 20.40 6.15
C PHE A 88 -4.89 21.25 6.03
N ASP A 89 -4.59 21.97 7.10
CA ASP A 89 -3.32 22.68 7.26
C ASP A 89 -2.24 21.66 7.68
N LEU A 90 -1.42 21.22 6.72
CA LEU A 90 -0.40 20.18 6.94
C LEU A 90 0.78 20.63 7.80
N GLU A 91 0.91 21.94 8.08
CA GLU A 91 1.93 22.46 9.00
C GLU A 91 1.55 22.19 10.47
N LYS A 92 0.27 21.96 10.73
CA LYS A 92 -0.21 21.69 12.09
C LYS A 92 -0.19 20.19 12.44
N ALA A 93 0.46 19.85 13.54
CA ALA A 93 0.49 18.48 14.05
C ALA A 93 -0.92 17.90 14.33
N ALA A 94 -1.87 18.75 14.73
CA ALA A 94 -3.26 18.36 14.97
C ALA A 94 -3.97 17.87 13.69
N SER A 95 -3.64 18.43 12.52
CA SER A 95 -4.19 17.99 11.22
C SER A 95 -3.77 16.57 10.91
N TRP A 96 -2.53 16.22 11.16
CA TRP A 96 -2.03 14.85 10.95
C TRP A 96 -2.73 13.84 11.85
N VAL A 97 -2.95 14.19 13.12
CA VAL A 97 -3.72 13.32 14.04
C VAL A 97 -5.13 13.08 13.51
N THR A 98 -5.79 14.14 13.05
CA THR A 98 -7.15 14.03 12.50
C THR A 98 -7.17 13.18 11.26
N ILE A 99 -6.24 13.39 10.32
CA ILE A 99 -6.12 12.63 9.08
C ILE A 99 -5.92 11.13 9.37
N PHE A 100 -4.92 10.77 10.19
CA PHE A 100 -4.66 9.37 10.53
C PHE A 100 -5.82 8.72 11.29
N THR A 101 -6.52 9.50 12.13
CA THR A 101 -7.70 9.01 12.86
C THR A 101 -8.85 8.71 11.89
N ILE A 102 -9.16 9.64 10.98
CA ILE A 102 -10.23 9.45 9.98
C ILE A 102 -9.92 8.24 9.10
N ILE A 103 -8.72 8.18 8.52
CA ILE A 103 -8.32 7.06 7.66
C ILE A 103 -8.36 5.74 8.45
N GLY A 104 -7.82 5.73 9.66
CA GLY A 104 -7.79 4.53 10.50
C GLY A 104 -9.19 4.03 10.87
N VAL A 105 -10.12 4.92 11.21
CA VAL A 105 -11.51 4.57 11.50
C VAL A 105 -12.21 4.03 10.26
N VAL A 106 -12.04 4.69 9.10
CA VAL A 106 -12.63 4.24 7.83
C VAL A 106 -12.13 2.84 7.47
N VAL A 107 -10.82 2.58 7.59
CA VAL A 107 -10.24 1.25 7.32
C VAL A 107 -10.79 0.18 8.27
N ILE A 108 -10.98 0.49 9.56
CA ILE A 108 -11.59 -0.44 10.52
C ILE A 108 -13.03 -0.73 10.15
N LEU A 109 -13.82 0.29 9.81
CA LEU A 109 -15.22 0.12 9.43
C LEU A 109 -15.35 -0.74 8.16
N ILE A 110 -14.53 -0.47 7.14
CA ILE A 110 -14.49 -1.27 5.92
C ILE A 110 -14.07 -2.70 6.24
N GLY A 111 -13.09 -2.90 7.12
CA GLY A 111 -12.65 -4.23 7.54
C GLY A 111 -13.76 -5.01 8.25
N ILE A 112 -14.51 -4.37 9.13
CA ILE A 112 -15.66 -5.00 9.81
C ILE A 112 -16.75 -5.36 8.79
N VAL A 113 -17.10 -4.44 7.90
CA VAL A 113 -18.10 -4.69 6.84
C VAL A 113 -17.61 -5.81 5.92
N GLY A 114 -16.34 -5.79 5.51
CA GLY A 114 -15.73 -6.83 4.69
C GLY A 114 -15.80 -8.22 5.34
N PHE A 115 -15.53 -8.30 6.63
CA PHE A 115 -15.61 -9.56 7.39
C PHE A 115 -17.01 -10.19 7.34
N TRP A 116 -18.06 -9.38 7.27
CA TRP A 116 -19.44 -9.87 7.19
C TRP A 116 -19.92 -10.14 5.77
N LEU A 117 -19.42 -9.37 4.78
CA LEU A 117 -19.89 -9.45 3.39
C LEU A 117 -19.08 -10.42 2.53
N ILE A 118 -17.76 -10.51 2.77
CA ILE A 118 -16.88 -11.33 1.93
C ILE A 118 -17.09 -12.80 2.28
N ARG A 119 -17.49 -13.58 1.28
CA ARG A 119 -17.59 -15.04 1.38
C ARG A 119 -16.45 -15.65 0.59
N GLU A 120 -15.75 -16.60 1.21
CA GLU A 120 -14.74 -17.37 0.51
C GLU A 120 -15.39 -18.32 -0.49
N PRO A 121 -14.90 -18.38 -1.74
CA PRO A 121 -15.31 -19.39 -2.69
C PRO A 121 -14.90 -20.78 -2.17
N LYS A 122 -15.75 -21.79 -2.40
CA LYS A 122 -15.45 -23.17 -2.02
C LYS A 122 -14.45 -23.76 -3.01
N VAL A 123 -13.19 -23.51 -2.80
CA VAL A 123 -12.10 -24.11 -3.59
C VAL A 123 -11.74 -25.46 -2.96
N PRO A 124 -11.65 -26.55 -3.74
CA PRO A 124 -11.21 -27.83 -3.20
C PRO A 124 -9.78 -27.71 -2.66
N PRO A 125 -9.50 -28.33 -1.47
CA PRO A 125 -8.19 -28.26 -0.89
C PRO A 125 -7.15 -28.84 -1.85
N SER A 126 -6.05 -28.11 -2.03
CA SER A 126 -4.91 -28.57 -2.83
C SER A 126 -4.37 -29.88 -2.23
N PRO A 127 -4.00 -30.88 -3.06
CA PRO A 127 -3.46 -32.14 -2.52
C PRO A 127 -2.27 -31.87 -1.61
N ALA A 128 -2.27 -32.56 -0.46
CA ALA A 128 -1.32 -32.38 0.63
C ALA A 128 0.14 -32.59 0.16
N GLY A 129 0.78 -31.51 -0.18
CA GLY A 129 2.22 -31.40 -0.42
C GLY A 129 2.90 -30.70 0.75
N SER A 130 4.22 -30.85 0.88
CA SER A 130 4.97 -30.06 1.85
C SER A 130 4.82 -28.58 1.52
N TYR A 131 4.24 -27.79 2.43
CA TYR A 131 4.05 -26.34 2.27
C TYR A 131 5.35 -25.62 1.85
N TRP A 132 6.45 -25.89 2.56
CA TRP A 132 7.78 -25.38 2.22
C TRP A 132 8.30 -25.89 0.87
N GLY A 133 8.01 -27.13 0.54
CA GLY A 133 8.37 -27.73 -0.75
C GLY A 133 7.67 -27.00 -1.92
N SER A 134 6.43 -26.60 -1.74
CA SER A 134 5.65 -25.83 -2.75
C SER A 134 6.16 -24.40 -2.91
N ILE A 135 6.47 -23.72 -1.82
CA ILE A 135 7.03 -22.36 -1.85
C ILE A 135 8.41 -22.37 -2.54
N LEU A 136 9.28 -23.30 -2.16
CA LEU A 136 10.64 -23.36 -2.70
C LEU A 136 10.71 -23.95 -4.11
N TYR A 137 9.62 -24.57 -4.60
CA TYR A 137 9.58 -25.15 -5.94
C TYR A 137 9.89 -24.13 -7.02
N GLY A 138 9.31 -22.93 -6.92
CA GLY A 138 9.54 -21.83 -7.87
C GLY A 138 10.99 -21.35 -7.93
N PHE A 139 11.75 -21.47 -6.86
CA PHE A 139 13.16 -21.06 -6.81
C PHE A 139 14.15 -22.11 -7.28
N ARG A 140 13.69 -23.30 -7.67
CA ARG A 140 14.57 -24.34 -8.19
C ARG A 140 15.17 -23.94 -9.54
N PRO A 141 16.51 -24.07 -9.72
CA PRO A 141 17.17 -23.70 -10.99
C PRO A 141 16.61 -24.42 -12.23
N SER A 142 16.11 -25.64 -12.05
CA SER A 142 15.46 -26.41 -13.13
C SER A 142 14.15 -25.78 -13.60
N VAL A 143 13.35 -25.25 -12.67
CA VAL A 143 12.07 -24.56 -12.94
C VAL A 143 12.34 -23.21 -13.62
N ILE A 144 13.31 -22.45 -13.12
CA ILE A 144 13.75 -21.18 -13.70
C ILE A 144 14.21 -21.37 -15.15
N ARG A 145 15.03 -22.40 -15.40
CA ARG A 145 15.51 -22.70 -16.76
C ARG A 145 14.39 -23.15 -17.70
N ARG A 146 13.38 -23.85 -17.19
CA ARG A 146 12.23 -24.28 -17.97
C ARG A 146 11.30 -23.13 -18.35
N HIS A 147 11.13 -22.15 -17.46
CA HIS A 147 10.23 -21.02 -17.60
C HIS A 147 10.97 -19.67 -17.68
N LYS A 148 12.05 -19.61 -18.47
CA LYS A 148 12.93 -18.43 -18.56
C LYS A 148 12.19 -17.13 -18.87
N VAL A 149 11.21 -17.17 -19.77
CA VAL A 149 10.44 -15.99 -20.18
C VAL A 149 9.67 -15.43 -18.99
N LEU A 150 9.00 -16.28 -18.20
CA LEU A 150 8.29 -15.88 -16.99
C LEU A 150 9.23 -15.16 -16.00
N TYR A 151 10.38 -15.76 -15.69
CA TYR A 151 11.32 -15.18 -14.74
C TYR A 151 11.97 -13.90 -15.25
N LEU A 152 12.23 -13.80 -16.55
CA LEU A 152 12.74 -12.56 -17.16
C LEU A 152 11.69 -11.44 -17.08
N THR A 153 10.42 -11.75 -17.34
CA THR A 153 9.30 -10.81 -17.20
C THR A 153 9.14 -10.36 -15.75
N LEU A 154 9.21 -11.28 -14.78
CA LEU A 154 9.16 -10.94 -13.36
C LEU A 154 10.33 -10.05 -12.95
N LEU A 155 11.54 -10.30 -13.45
CA LEU A 155 12.71 -9.47 -13.17
C LEU A 155 12.56 -8.07 -13.75
N ALA A 156 12.07 -7.96 -14.98
CA ALA A 156 11.79 -6.67 -15.63
C ALA A 156 10.71 -5.89 -14.85
N PHE A 157 9.64 -6.57 -14.41
CA PHE A 157 8.58 -5.98 -13.61
C PHE A 157 9.08 -5.52 -12.23
N ALA A 158 9.92 -6.32 -11.58
CA ALA A 158 10.55 -5.94 -10.31
C ALA A 158 11.46 -4.71 -10.48
N GLY A 159 12.28 -4.66 -11.54
CA GLY A 159 13.13 -3.51 -11.85
C GLY A 159 12.31 -2.23 -12.09
N PHE A 160 11.21 -2.34 -12.81
CA PHE A 160 10.27 -1.23 -13.02
C PHE A 160 9.62 -0.76 -11.70
N GLY A 161 9.15 -1.70 -10.88
CA GLY A 161 8.58 -1.41 -9.57
C GLY A 161 9.56 -0.68 -8.64
N ILE A 162 10.81 -1.14 -8.57
CA ILE A 162 11.86 -0.47 -7.80
C ILE A 162 12.09 0.96 -8.32
N SER A 163 12.14 1.14 -9.64
CA SER A 163 12.33 2.46 -10.26
C SER A 163 11.24 3.45 -9.86
N ILE A 164 9.98 3.01 -9.87
CA ILE A 164 8.84 3.84 -9.43
C ILE A 164 8.95 4.20 -7.95
N GLN A 165 9.24 3.22 -7.09
CA GLN A 165 9.35 3.44 -5.65
C GLN A 165 10.48 4.41 -5.27
N VAL A 166 11.57 4.40 -6.00
CA VAL A 166 12.65 5.37 -5.83
C VAL A 166 12.26 6.74 -6.37
N PHE A 167 11.63 6.80 -7.54
CA PHE A 167 11.33 8.05 -8.23
C PHE A 167 10.22 8.87 -7.56
N MET A 168 9.14 8.23 -7.08
CA MET A 168 7.92 8.91 -6.60
C MET A 168 8.15 9.89 -5.45
N PRO A 169 8.88 9.57 -4.35
CA PRO A 169 9.13 10.52 -3.27
C PRO A 169 9.92 11.74 -3.75
N TYR A 170 10.88 11.54 -4.65
CA TYR A 170 11.71 12.62 -5.19
C TYR A 170 10.95 13.49 -6.18
N LEU A 171 9.95 12.97 -6.88
CA LEU A 171 9.12 13.73 -7.80
C LEU A 171 8.35 14.84 -7.08
N ILE A 172 7.74 14.53 -5.95
CA ILE A 172 7.02 15.51 -5.12
C ILE A 172 7.99 16.59 -4.63
N LEU A 173 9.15 16.18 -4.11
CA LEU A 173 10.18 17.09 -3.64
C LEU A 173 10.72 18.00 -4.77
N TYR A 174 10.83 17.46 -5.98
CA TYR A 174 11.21 18.21 -7.17
C TYR A 174 10.20 19.31 -7.53
N TYR A 175 8.91 18.98 -7.49
CA TYR A 175 7.85 19.97 -7.74
C TYR A 175 7.86 21.09 -6.71
N GLU A 176 7.99 20.78 -5.43
CA GLU A 176 7.98 21.77 -4.36
C GLU A 176 9.28 22.61 -4.34
N LYS A 177 10.44 21.94 -4.35
CA LYS A 177 11.73 22.60 -4.10
C LYS A 177 12.43 23.14 -5.35
N SER A 178 12.37 22.40 -6.46
CA SER A 178 13.07 22.80 -7.69
C SER A 178 12.20 23.68 -8.58
N LEU A 179 10.91 23.38 -8.71
CA LEU A 179 9.98 24.14 -9.55
C LEU A 179 9.20 25.20 -8.75
N GLY A 180 9.29 25.20 -7.42
CA GLY A 180 8.58 26.18 -6.56
C GLY A 180 7.06 26.14 -6.71
N MET A 181 6.50 24.98 -7.10
CA MET A 181 5.06 24.83 -7.33
C MET A 181 4.33 24.63 -5.99
N THR A 182 3.63 25.65 -5.53
CA THR A 182 2.80 25.57 -4.32
C THR A 182 1.51 24.76 -4.52
N ASN A 183 1.03 24.65 -5.76
CA ASN A 183 -0.24 23.99 -6.11
C ASN A 183 -0.05 22.83 -7.09
N TYR A 184 1.02 22.03 -6.93
CA TYR A 184 1.32 20.90 -7.83
C TYR A 184 0.17 19.88 -7.89
N VAL A 185 -0.63 19.75 -6.82
CA VAL A 185 -1.78 18.86 -6.75
C VAL A 185 -2.83 19.21 -7.82
N LEU A 186 -3.08 20.50 -8.08
CA LEU A 186 -4.03 20.95 -9.11
C LEU A 186 -3.59 20.56 -10.53
N VAL A 187 -2.29 20.44 -10.76
CA VAL A 187 -1.74 20.02 -12.06
C VAL A 187 -1.73 18.50 -12.16
N MET A 188 -1.41 17.81 -11.07
CA MET A 188 -1.36 16.35 -11.04
C MET A 188 -2.74 15.68 -11.07
N ALA A 189 -3.74 16.28 -10.41
CA ALA A 189 -5.07 15.68 -10.34
C ALA A 189 -5.70 15.41 -11.74
N PRO A 190 -5.71 16.35 -12.70
CA PRO A 190 -6.18 16.08 -14.06
C PRO A 190 -5.37 14.98 -14.77
N ALA A 191 -4.04 14.95 -14.58
CA ALA A 191 -3.19 13.93 -15.19
C ALA A 191 -3.51 12.53 -14.65
N ILE A 192 -3.75 12.39 -13.34
CA ILE A 192 -4.15 11.13 -12.69
C ILE A 192 -5.54 10.69 -13.19
N VAL A 193 -6.49 11.64 -13.32
CA VAL A 193 -7.83 11.32 -13.85
C VAL A 193 -7.73 10.83 -15.29
N LEU A 194 -6.95 11.52 -16.14
CA LEU A 194 -6.73 11.07 -17.52
C LEU A 194 -6.07 9.69 -17.55
N ALA A 195 -5.05 9.45 -16.75
CA ALA A 195 -4.41 8.12 -16.66
C ALA A 195 -5.42 7.04 -16.25
N ALA A 196 -6.29 7.31 -15.27
CA ALA A 196 -7.31 6.36 -14.82
C ALA A 196 -8.38 6.05 -15.87
N VAL A 197 -8.67 6.99 -16.78
CA VAL A 197 -9.62 6.76 -17.89
C VAL A 197 -9.02 5.90 -19.00
N PHE A 198 -7.70 5.96 -19.19
CA PHE A 198 -6.99 5.20 -20.24
C PHE A 198 -6.40 3.87 -19.77
N THR A 199 -6.55 3.51 -18.49
CA THR A 199 -6.14 2.21 -17.93
C THR A 199 -7.29 1.23 -17.88
#